data_cf7899c75d92ddcba238e246234bdbeb
#
_entry.id   cf7899c75d92ddcba238e246234bdbeb
#
_cell.length_a   1.000
_cell.length_b   1.000
_cell.length_c   1.000
_cell.angle_alpha   90.00
_cell.angle_beta   90.00
_cell.angle_gamma   90.00
#
_symmetry.space_group_name_H-M   'P 1'
#
loop_
_entity.id
_entity.type
_entity.pdbx_description
1 polymer ?
#
loop_
_entity_poly.entity_id
_entity_poly.type
_entity_poly.pdbx_seq_one_letter_code
_entity_poly.pdbx_strand_id
1 'polypeptide(L)'
;VKLTVDKVSEEYRNMTTLRAVLSDGNVISVSGTVIGPKRHEKIIGINGYDVELAFAEHLVLMVYSDRPGIVAVYGKAFADANVNIAAMQIARQQKGGKALSVITVDSPVEPAVLEKLKKDIDASTMKAITVVSS
;
A
#
# COMPACT_ATOMS: atom_id res chain seq x y z
N VAL A 1 -4.74 -8.77 -11.04
CA VAL A 1 -4.30 -7.38 -11.27
C VAL A 1 -3.13 -7.38 -12.24
N LYS A 2 -3.32 -6.72 -13.37
CA LYS A 2 -2.30 -6.64 -14.41
C LYS A 2 -1.46 -5.38 -14.20
N LEU A 3 -0.18 -5.56 -13.89
CA LEU A 3 0.75 -4.46 -13.64
C LEU A 3 1.47 -4.07 -14.93
N THR A 4 1.41 -2.80 -15.30
CA THR A 4 2.15 -2.25 -16.42
C THR A 4 3.30 -1.41 -15.89
N VAL A 5 4.52 -1.65 -16.39
CA VAL A 5 5.71 -0.93 -15.95
C VAL A 5 5.95 0.28 -16.83
N ASP A 6 5.88 1.48 -16.25
CA ASP A 6 6.28 2.72 -16.90
C ASP A 6 7.56 3.24 -16.25
N LYS A 7 8.59 3.47 -17.06
CA LYS A 7 9.81 4.08 -16.56
C LYS A 7 9.66 5.59 -16.59
N VAL A 8 9.50 6.20 -15.42
CA VAL A 8 9.49 7.65 -15.33
C VAL A 8 10.35 8.08 -14.17
N SER A 9 11.45 8.79 -14.40
CA SER A 9 11.85 9.82 -13.48
C SER A 9 13.15 10.51 -13.75
N GLU A 10 13.11 11.81 -13.52
CA GLU A 10 14.26 12.69 -13.53
C GLU A 10 14.89 12.87 -12.13
N GLU A 11 14.13 12.65 -11.04
CA GLU A 11 14.59 12.88 -9.66
C GLU A 11 15.35 11.69 -9.06
N TYR A 12 15.04 10.48 -9.48
CA TYR A 12 15.69 9.27 -8.98
C TYR A 12 16.28 8.50 -10.14
N ARG A 13 17.57 8.14 -10.04
CA ARG A 13 18.29 7.45 -11.13
C ARG A 13 17.68 6.09 -11.51
N ASN A 14 16.89 5.49 -10.62
CA ASN A 14 16.34 4.15 -10.81
C ASN A 14 14.90 4.05 -10.33
N MET A 15 14.06 5.08 -10.62
CA MET A 15 12.66 4.99 -10.26
C MET A 15 11.88 4.22 -11.30
N THR A 16 11.14 3.23 -10.85
CA THR A 16 10.19 2.47 -11.66
C THR A 16 8.80 2.69 -11.10
N THR A 17 7.88 3.10 -11.94
CA THR A 17 6.47 3.25 -11.55
C THR A 17 5.67 2.11 -12.15
N LEU A 18 4.97 1.39 -11.30
CA LEU A 18 4.06 0.33 -11.69
C LEU A 18 2.63 0.86 -11.61
N ARG A 19 1.87 0.69 -12.68
CA ARG A 19 0.44 1.03 -12.68
C ARG A 19 -0.38 -0.22 -12.80
N ALA A 20 -1.33 -0.38 -11.90
CA ALA A 20 -2.28 -1.48 -11.92
C ALA A 20 -3.66 -0.94 -12.22
N VAL A 21 -4.32 -1.52 -13.23
CA VAL A 21 -5.73 -1.25 -13.50
C VAL A 21 -6.53 -2.35 -12.82
N LEU A 22 -7.38 -1.96 -11.89
CA LEU A 22 -8.22 -2.88 -11.15
C LEU A 22 -9.48 -3.25 -11.96
N SER A 23 -10.15 -4.32 -11.55
CA SER A 23 -11.37 -4.78 -12.21
C SER A 23 -12.51 -3.76 -12.19
N ASP A 24 -12.48 -2.83 -11.22
CA ASP A 24 -13.47 -1.75 -11.12
C ASP A 24 -13.09 -0.49 -11.91
N GLY A 25 -12.01 -0.55 -12.69
CA GLY A 25 -11.53 0.59 -13.49
C GLY A 25 -10.63 1.57 -12.74
N ASN A 26 -10.44 1.41 -11.44
CA ASN A 26 -9.52 2.24 -10.68
C ASN A 26 -8.08 1.93 -11.03
N VAL A 27 -7.23 2.95 -10.99
CA VAL A 27 -5.80 2.80 -11.25
C VAL A 27 -5.04 3.00 -9.95
N ILE A 28 -4.16 2.03 -9.63
CA ILE A 28 -3.22 2.15 -8.52
C ILE A 28 -1.83 2.31 -9.11
N SER A 29 -1.12 3.33 -8.65
CA SER A 29 0.25 3.62 -9.05
C SER A 29 1.18 3.39 -7.88
N VAL A 30 2.22 2.58 -8.08
CA VAL A 30 3.25 2.30 -7.07
C VAL A 30 4.60 2.64 -7.68
N SER A 31 5.33 3.53 -7.01
CA SER A 31 6.67 3.92 -7.45
C SER A 31 7.71 3.34 -6.51
N GLY A 32 8.74 2.76 -7.09
CA GLY A 32 9.83 2.18 -6.34
C GLY A 32 11.19 2.64 -6.82
N THR A 33 12.18 2.53 -5.96
CA THR A 33 13.56 2.86 -6.28
C THR A 33 14.53 1.92 -5.56
N VAL A 34 15.76 1.87 -6.06
CA VAL A 34 16.87 1.15 -5.42
C VAL A 34 17.75 2.18 -4.74
N ILE A 35 17.91 2.09 -3.44
CA ILE A 35 18.66 3.06 -2.64
C ILE A 35 19.91 2.43 -2.02
N GLY A 36 21.00 3.18 -2.10
CA GLY A 36 22.23 2.91 -1.40
C GLY A 36 23.13 1.86 -2.04
N PRO A 37 24.37 1.68 -1.49
CA PRO A 37 25.35 0.77 -2.03
C PRO A 37 24.97 -0.71 -1.92
N LYS A 38 24.07 -1.04 -1.00
CA LYS A 38 23.55 -2.41 -0.83
C LYS A 38 22.31 -2.70 -1.69
N ARG A 39 21.89 -1.77 -2.53
CA ARG A 39 20.75 -1.89 -3.44
C ARG A 39 19.46 -2.33 -2.74
N HIS A 40 19.07 -1.60 -1.69
CA HIS A 40 17.79 -1.83 -1.03
C HIS A 40 16.65 -1.34 -1.92
N GLU A 41 15.75 -2.23 -2.25
CA GLU A 41 14.54 -1.89 -2.99
C GLU A 41 13.52 -1.28 -2.03
N LYS A 42 13.02 -0.09 -2.37
CA LYS A 42 12.04 0.62 -1.56
C LYS A 42 10.89 1.11 -2.40
N ILE A 43 9.70 1.11 -1.82
CA ILE A 43 8.52 1.76 -2.36
C ILE A 43 8.55 3.20 -1.86
N ILE A 44 8.48 4.17 -2.78
CA ILE A 44 8.59 5.60 -2.46
C ILE A 44 7.33 6.41 -2.77
N GLY A 45 6.36 5.82 -3.45
CA GLY A 45 5.12 6.51 -3.77
C GLY A 45 4.00 5.55 -4.09
N ILE A 46 2.79 5.89 -3.69
CA ILE A 46 1.57 5.15 -4.03
C ILE A 46 0.46 6.16 -4.26
N ASN A 47 -0.14 6.14 -5.46
CA ASN A 47 -1.25 7.02 -5.84
C ASN A 47 -0.97 8.52 -5.58
N GLY A 48 0.27 8.96 -5.80
CA GLY A 48 0.66 10.35 -5.55
C GLY A 48 0.98 10.67 -4.09
N TYR A 49 0.81 9.71 -3.16
CA TYR A 49 1.25 9.89 -1.78
C TYR A 49 2.71 9.50 -1.65
N ASP A 50 3.47 10.32 -0.93
CA ASP A 50 4.86 10.02 -0.62
C ASP A 50 4.92 8.99 0.51
N VAL A 51 5.55 7.85 0.24
CA VAL A 51 5.75 6.78 1.22
C VAL A 51 7.18 6.28 1.12
N GLU A 52 7.67 5.66 2.16
CA GLU A 52 8.97 5.02 2.14
C GLU A 52 8.88 3.69 2.89
N LEU A 53 8.84 2.61 2.13
CA LEU A 53 8.71 1.25 2.66
C LEU A 53 9.70 0.32 1.97
N ALA A 54 10.23 -0.63 2.72
CA ALA A 54 10.96 -1.74 2.11
C ALA A 54 10.02 -2.50 1.17
N PHE A 55 10.54 -2.93 0.04
CA PHE A 55 9.78 -3.71 -0.92
C PHE A 55 9.28 -5.01 -0.28
N ALA A 56 8.04 -5.36 -0.54
CA ALA A 56 7.44 -6.59 -0.04
C ALA A 56 6.51 -7.18 -1.10
N GLU A 57 6.35 -8.48 -1.06
CA GLU A 57 5.51 -9.20 -2.01
C GLU A 57 4.01 -8.90 -1.80
N HIS A 58 3.58 -8.79 -0.55
CA HIS A 58 2.18 -8.56 -0.21
C HIS A 58 1.98 -7.20 0.45
N LEU A 59 1.09 -6.41 -0.13
CA LEU A 59 0.75 -5.07 0.34
C LEU A 59 -0.75 -4.95 0.53
N VAL A 60 -1.16 -4.20 1.55
CA VAL A 60 -2.55 -3.78 1.71
C VAL A 60 -2.61 -2.26 1.69
N LEU A 61 -3.47 -1.74 0.84
CA LEU A 61 -3.68 -0.32 0.66
C LEU A 61 -5.03 0.08 1.22
N MET A 62 -5.05 1.12 2.04
CA MET A 62 -6.29 1.64 2.61
C MET A 62 -6.32 3.15 2.50
N VAL A 63 -7.44 3.69 2.05
CA VAL A 63 -7.70 5.14 2.07
C VAL A 63 -8.95 5.37 2.91
N TYR A 64 -8.84 6.24 3.91
CA TYR A 64 -9.91 6.49 4.87
C TYR A 64 -9.82 7.92 5.38
N SER A 65 -10.88 8.37 6.09
CA SER A 65 -10.84 9.66 6.79
C SER A 65 -9.94 9.55 8.01
N ASP A 66 -8.93 10.41 8.10
CA ASP A 66 -7.96 10.40 9.18
C ASP A 66 -8.63 10.71 10.52
N ARG A 67 -8.60 9.75 11.44
CA ARG A 67 -9.16 9.89 12.77
C ARG A 67 -8.51 8.92 13.75
N PRO A 68 -8.55 9.20 15.07
CA PRO A 68 -7.99 8.28 16.05
C PRO A 68 -8.64 6.90 16.03
N GLY A 69 -7.88 5.88 16.37
CA GLY A 69 -8.38 4.51 16.54
C GLY A 69 -8.33 3.62 15.32
N ILE A 70 -8.11 4.16 14.13
CA ILE A 70 -8.06 3.35 12.89
C ILE A 70 -6.96 2.30 12.94
N VAL A 71 -5.77 2.66 13.41
CA VAL A 71 -4.64 1.73 13.50
C VAL A 71 -4.98 0.54 14.41
N ALA A 72 -5.67 0.80 15.51
CA ALA A 72 -6.08 -0.28 16.41
C ALA A 72 -7.06 -1.25 15.75
N VAL A 73 -7.97 -0.71 14.94
CA VAL A 73 -8.99 -1.55 14.25
C VAL A 73 -8.33 -2.48 13.24
N TYR A 74 -7.49 -1.96 12.35
CA TYR A 74 -6.87 -2.83 11.37
C TYR A 74 -5.78 -3.73 11.97
N GLY A 75 -5.08 -3.28 13.00
CA GLY A 75 -4.12 -4.12 13.70
C GLY A 75 -4.80 -5.35 14.31
N LYS A 76 -5.95 -5.15 14.94
CA LYS A 76 -6.74 -6.26 15.49
C LYS A 76 -7.26 -7.18 14.38
N ALA A 77 -7.76 -6.63 13.29
CA ALA A 77 -8.29 -7.41 12.17
C ALA A 77 -7.21 -8.35 11.57
N PHE A 78 -6.00 -7.85 11.38
CA PHE A 78 -4.90 -8.67 10.87
C PHE A 78 -4.43 -9.69 11.91
N ALA A 79 -4.38 -9.34 13.18
CA ALA A 79 -4.04 -10.27 14.24
C ALA A 79 -5.04 -11.43 14.32
N ASP A 80 -6.33 -11.12 14.26
CA ASP A 80 -7.40 -12.13 14.30
C ASP A 80 -7.35 -13.06 13.07
N ALA A 81 -6.89 -12.54 11.93
CA ALA A 81 -6.71 -13.32 10.71
C ALA A 81 -5.36 -14.05 10.65
N ASN A 82 -4.56 -13.95 11.69
CA ASN A 82 -3.22 -14.53 11.77
C ASN A 82 -2.28 -14.02 10.66
N VAL A 83 -2.42 -12.75 10.32
CA VAL A 83 -1.57 -12.08 9.34
C VAL A 83 -0.62 -11.15 10.08
N ASN A 84 0.68 -11.37 9.91
CA ASN A 84 1.69 -10.55 10.54
C ASN A 84 2.00 -9.31 9.71
N ILE A 85 1.96 -8.14 10.35
CA ILE A 85 2.33 -6.88 9.74
C ILE A 85 3.85 -6.73 9.82
N ALA A 86 4.52 -6.64 8.67
CA ALA A 86 5.96 -6.47 8.60
C ALA A 86 6.35 -4.99 8.71
N ALA A 87 5.63 -4.13 8.02
CA ALA A 87 5.85 -2.69 8.08
C ALA A 87 4.55 -1.97 7.73
N MET A 88 4.45 -0.72 8.16
CA MET A 88 3.33 0.12 7.78
C MET A 88 3.76 1.57 7.71
N GLN A 89 3.11 2.32 6.84
CA GLN A 89 3.29 3.76 6.76
C GLN A 89 1.95 4.44 6.50
N ILE A 90 1.73 5.55 7.17
CA ILE A 90 0.55 6.38 7.00
C ILE A 90 0.98 7.70 6.36
N ALA A 91 0.40 8.01 5.21
CA ALA A 91 0.61 9.28 4.53
C ALA A 91 -0.67 10.11 4.58
N ARG A 92 -0.54 11.38 4.91
CA ARG A 92 -1.66 12.32 4.98
C ARG A 92 -1.39 13.51 4.08
N GLN A 93 -2.41 13.95 3.35
CA GLN A 93 -2.32 15.18 2.56
C GLN A 93 -2.55 16.40 3.44
N GLN A 94 -3.46 16.28 4.40
CA GLN A 94 -3.74 17.34 5.38
C GLN A 94 -4.34 16.71 6.64
N LYS A 95 -4.15 17.37 7.78
CA LYS A 95 -4.71 16.94 9.06
C LYS A 95 -6.23 16.93 8.99
N GLY A 96 -6.85 15.81 9.40
CA GLY A 96 -8.30 15.63 9.38
C GLY A 96 -8.89 15.31 8.01
N GLY A 97 -8.05 15.24 6.94
CA GLY A 97 -8.48 14.86 5.61
C GLY A 97 -8.35 13.36 5.37
N LYS A 98 -8.13 12.99 4.12
CA LYS A 98 -7.92 11.60 3.75
C LYS A 98 -6.51 11.15 4.13
N ALA A 99 -6.41 9.92 4.62
CA ALA A 99 -5.14 9.26 4.90
C ALA A 99 -5.02 8.00 4.05
N LEU A 100 -3.79 7.71 3.62
CA LEU A 100 -3.44 6.47 2.97
C LEU A 100 -2.59 5.66 3.94
N SER A 101 -3.00 4.43 4.24
CA SER A 101 -2.15 3.46 4.95
C SER A 101 -1.67 2.41 3.98
N VAL A 102 -0.38 2.18 3.97
CA VAL A 102 0.25 1.09 3.23
C VAL A 102 0.83 0.12 4.24
N ILE A 103 0.41 -1.12 4.16
CA ILE A 103 0.83 -2.15 5.10
C ILE A 103 1.46 -3.28 4.30
N THR A 104 2.70 -3.65 4.66
CA THR A 104 3.32 -4.85 4.12
C THR A 104 3.05 -6.00 5.08
N VAL A 105 2.64 -7.13 4.54
CA VAL A 105 2.26 -8.31 5.31
C VAL A 105 3.01 -9.54 4.84
N ASP A 106 3.18 -10.52 5.73
CA ASP A 106 3.97 -11.72 5.44
C ASP A 106 3.21 -12.78 4.64
N SER A 107 1.90 -12.64 4.55
CA SER A 107 1.05 -13.59 3.85
C SER A 107 -0.13 -12.88 3.19
N PRO A 108 -0.76 -13.49 2.17
CA PRO A 108 -1.95 -12.90 1.55
C PRO A 108 -3.08 -12.72 2.56
N VAL A 109 -3.87 -11.66 2.38
CA VAL A 109 -5.05 -11.39 3.23
C VAL A 109 -6.29 -11.84 2.47
N GLU A 110 -7.14 -12.62 3.13
CA GLU A 110 -8.38 -13.10 2.53
C GLU A 110 -9.35 -11.96 2.23
N PRO A 111 -10.07 -12.02 1.09
CA PRO A 111 -11.02 -10.96 0.72
C PRO A 111 -12.08 -10.66 1.77
N ALA A 112 -12.54 -11.67 2.51
CA ALA A 112 -13.54 -11.47 3.57
C ALA A 112 -13.03 -10.58 4.71
N VAL A 113 -11.74 -10.70 5.06
CA VAL A 113 -11.09 -9.86 6.07
C VAL A 113 -11.04 -8.41 5.59
N LEU A 114 -10.68 -8.20 4.33
CA LEU A 114 -10.61 -6.86 3.74
C LEU A 114 -11.98 -6.20 3.65
N GLU A 115 -13.01 -6.93 3.27
CA GLU A 115 -14.38 -6.39 3.20
C GLU A 115 -14.90 -5.95 4.55
N LYS A 116 -14.70 -6.78 5.58
CA LYS A 116 -15.09 -6.44 6.94
C LYS A 116 -14.34 -5.22 7.43
N LEU A 117 -13.04 -5.19 7.23
CA LEU A 117 -12.19 -4.07 7.64
C LEU A 117 -12.59 -2.77 6.93
N LYS A 118 -12.88 -2.85 5.64
CA LYS A 118 -13.34 -1.69 4.86
C LYS A 118 -14.59 -1.06 5.47
N LYS A 119 -15.54 -1.89 5.90
CA LYS A 119 -16.76 -1.41 6.57
C LYS A 119 -16.46 -0.83 7.94
N ASP A 120 -15.63 -1.52 8.72
CA ASP A 120 -15.33 -1.13 10.10
C ASP A 120 -14.63 0.23 10.19
N ILE A 121 -13.77 0.58 9.23
CA ILE A 121 -13.07 1.86 9.20
C ILE A 121 -13.67 2.85 8.20
N ASP A 122 -14.74 2.46 7.51
CA ASP A 122 -15.37 3.29 6.46
C ASP A 122 -14.34 3.76 5.41
N ALA A 123 -13.56 2.82 4.92
CA ALA A 123 -12.53 3.12 3.93
C ALA A 123 -13.14 3.34 2.54
N SER A 124 -12.65 4.34 1.83
CA SER A 124 -13.02 4.56 0.43
C SER A 124 -12.29 3.60 -0.50
N THR A 125 -11.10 3.13 -0.08
CA THR A 125 -10.30 2.17 -0.82
C THR A 125 -9.75 1.13 0.14
N MET A 126 -9.82 -0.13 -0.26
CA MET A 126 -9.23 -1.26 0.46
C MET A 126 -8.80 -2.29 -0.57
N LYS A 127 -7.51 -2.42 -0.80
CA LYS A 127 -6.96 -3.31 -1.83
C LYS A 127 -5.78 -4.10 -1.31
N ALA A 128 -5.77 -5.39 -1.59
CA ALA A 128 -4.60 -6.22 -1.41
C ALA A 128 -3.88 -6.33 -2.76
N ILE A 129 -2.59 -6.12 -2.73
CA ILE A 129 -1.75 -6.14 -3.91
C ILE A 129 -0.66 -7.19 -3.70
N THR A 130 -0.52 -8.08 -4.67
CA THR A 130 0.63 -8.98 -4.72
C THR A 130 1.55 -8.50 -5.83
N VAL A 131 2.78 -8.17 -5.47
CA VAL A 131 3.77 -7.73 -6.43
C VAL A 131 4.59 -8.93 -6.86
N VAL A 132 4.51 -9.23 -8.15
CA VAL A 132 5.30 -10.30 -8.74
C VAL A 132 6.50 -9.67 -9.42
N SER A 133 7.71 -9.98 -8.93
CA SER A 133 8.93 -9.54 -9.61
C SER A 133 9.13 -10.41 -10.84
N SER A 134 9.21 -9.77 -11.98
CA SER A 134 9.57 -10.45 -13.23
C SER A 134 11.08 -10.62 -13.33
#